data_95f8d92747784feead43461337fe22be
#
_entry.id   95f8d92747784feead43461337fe22be
#
_cell.length_a   1.000
_cell.length_b   1.000
_cell.length_c   1.000
_cell.angle_alpha   90.00
_cell.angle_beta   90.00
_cell.angle_gamma   90.00
#
_symmetry.space_group_name_H-M   'P 1'
#
loop_
_entity.id
_entity.type
_entity.pdbx_description
1 polymer ?
#
loop_
_entity_poly.entity_id
_entity_poly.type
_entity_poly.pdbx_seq_one_letter_code
_entity_poly.pdbx_strand_id
1 'polypeptide(L)'
;MSSASGARRIPVWLAVVAASLPMFMATLDNLVVTSALPVIHEKLGSTVESLQWITNAYTLTFAALMLLAVSLGDRLGRRHLFIGGIVVFTAASALAALSTSTSVLIAARALEGVGAAAIMPLSLTLLVGSVSAAARPMAIGIWGGVSGLGVALGPLIGGAVVEGWSWESIFWLNVPVGIVAIPLALLVLPNSVGARVRADVLGVILAGLGILGVVYGIVRGNDAGWTSFEVLGSLIAGGLLIAGFLVRESATSSPLLPLRLFRDRSFALANLVAMSFSFGAFGAVFILIQFLQVVQGKTPLQAGVETMPWTLAPMFIAPLTGLLVPRLGTRFLIVAGLVLLSGGLFEIGLTLSADVAYSTMLPGFLLAGIGMALVFAPISSAVLVNMASDDHAKATGTNSTLREIGVALGIAVLTAVFTGAGGQLTPTGYVHAAVPAVLVGASVLLGSAVVALFLPVGRGARAEAGDARGEVAAEGAVAAGAGASASAGAGAGAGAGAGAGAGAGAAESPVPLSV
;
A
#
# COMPACT_ATOMS: atom_id res chain seq x y z
N MET A 1 4.62 15.72 -43.37
CA MET A 1 3.27 16.07 -42.88
C MET A 1 2.79 14.87 -42.06
N SER A 2 3.06 14.85 -40.75
CA SER A 2 2.61 13.79 -39.83
C SER A 2 1.37 14.33 -39.15
N SER A 3 0.23 13.69 -39.42
CA SER A 3 -1.07 13.96 -38.81
C SER A 3 -0.97 13.75 -37.30
N ALA A 4 -0.90 14.83 -36.54
CA ALA A 4 -1.18 14.80 -35.11
C ALA A 4 -2.64 14.35 -34.92
N SER A 5 -2.85 13.04 -34.70
CA SER A 5 -4.13 12.51 -34.27
C SER A 5 -4.52 13.26 -33.00
N GLY A 6 -5.66 13.96 -33.05
CA GLY A 6 -6.25 14.67 -31.92
C GLY A 6 -6.50 13.74 -30.75
N ALA A 7 -5.49 13.54 -29.91
CA ALA A 7 -5.64 12.83 -28.66
C ALA A 7 -6.69 13.61 -27.84
N ARG A 8 -7.90 13.04 -27.69
CA ARG A 8 -8.94 13.57 -26.78
C ARG A 8 -8.27 13.86 -25.45
N ARG A 9 -8.19 15.13 -25.07
CA ARG A 9 -7.68 15.52 -23.75
C ARG A 9 -8.69 15.00 -22.71
N ILE A 10 -8.36 13.86 -22.14
CA ILE A 10 -9.17 13.26 -21.08
C ILE A 10 -9.08 14.20 -19.86
N PRO A 11 -10.21 14.62 -19.27
CA PRO A 11 -10.19 15.41 -18.05
C PRO A 11 -9.46 14.68 -16.94
N VAL A 12 -8.59 15.39 -16.19
CA VAL A 12 -7.79 14.80 -15.10
C VAL A 12 -8.65 14.07 -14.07
N TRP A 13 -9.81 14.68 -13.70
CA TRP A 13 -10.73 14.04 -12.74
C TRP A 13 -11.22 12.67 -13.22
N LEU A 14 -11.47 12.50 -14.51
CA LEU A 14 -11.95 11.24 -15.07
C LEU A 14 -10.88 10.15 -15.03
N ALA A 15 -9.61 10.51 -15.28
CA ALA A 15 -8.48 9.61 -15.13
C ALA A 15 -8.29 9.20 -13.65
N VAL A 16 -8.43 10.15 -12.73
CA VAL A 16 -8.39 9.89 -11.29
C VAL A 16 -9.48 8.91 -10.89
N VAL A 17 -10.73 9.13 -11.29
CA VAL A 17 -11.85 8.22 -10.97
C VAL A 17 -11.62 6.84 -11.56
N ALA A 18 -11.22 6.75 -12.84
CA ALA A 18 -11.01 5.47 -13.52
C ALA A 18 -9.91 4.60 -12.86
N ALA A 19 -8.87 5.22 -12.32
CA ALA A 19 -7.78 4.52 -11.65
C ALA A 19 -8.09 4.27 -10.16
N SER A 20 -8.72 5.22 -9.47
CA SER A 20 -8.92 5.16 -8.02
C SER A 20 -10.13 4.34 -7.59
N LEU A 21 -11.18 4.25 -8.42
CA LEU A 21 -12.39 3.52 -8.06
C LEU A 21 -12.14 2.01 -7.82
N PRO A 22 -11.43 1.27 -8.71
CA PRO A 22 -11.09 -0.13 -8.45
C PRO A 22 -10.13 -0.29 -7.28
N MET A 23 -9.20 0.63 -7.09
CA MET A 23 -8.27 0.63 -5.98
C MET A 23 -9.01 0.85 -4.64
N PHE A 24 -9.95 1.79 -4.59
CA PHE A 24 -10.82 2.01 -3.43
C PHE A 24 -11.62 0.75 -3.10
N MET A 25 -12.22 0.10 -4.10
CA MET A 25 -12.94 -1.17 -3.96
C MET A 25 -12.06 -2.23 -3.29
N ALA A 26 -10.84 -2.47 -3.80
CA ALA A 26 -9.94 -3.48 -3.25
C ALA A 26 -9.44 -3.13 -1.84
N THR A 27 -9.21 -1.84 -1.55
CA THR A 27 -8.77 -1.39 -0.22
C THR A 27 -9.90 -1.48 0.81
N LEU A 28 -11.11 -1.09 0.41
CA LEU A 28 -12.30 -1.15 1.25
C LEU A 28 -12.61 -2.61 1.60
N ASP A 29 -12.61 -3.51 0.61
CA ASP A 29 -12.92 -4.92 0.75
C ASP A 29 -12.05 -5.64 1.78
N ASN A 30 -10.77 -5.29 1.85
CA ASN A 30 -9.83 -5.88 2.82
C ASN A 30 -10.30 -5.68 4.27
N LEU A 31 -10.89 -4.54 4.60
CA LEU A 31 -11.29 -4.20 5.98
C LEU A 31 -12.78 -4.41 6.26
N VAL A 32 -13.64 -4.31 5.25
CA VAL A 32 -15.08 -4.57 5.38
C VAL A 32 -15.33 -5.97 5.93
N VAL A 33 -14.56 -6.96 5.47
CA VAL A 33 -14.68 -8.36 5.89
C VAL A 33 -14.46 -8.53 7.40
N THR A 34 -13.56 -7.76 8.02
CA THR A 34 -13.30 -7.89 9.47
C THR A 34 -14.53 -7.64 10.33
N SER A 35 -15.42 -6.74 9.90
CA SER A 35 -16.69 -6.45 10.58
C SER A 35 -17.74 -7.57 10.42
N ALA A 36 -17.63 -8.37 9.35
CA ALA A 36 -18.53 -9.47 9.06
C ALA A 36 -18.14 -10.80 9.74
N LEU A 37 -16.88 -10.94 10.19
CA LEU A 37 -16.36 -12.21 10.69
C LEU A 37 -17.20 -12.86 11.79
N PRO A 38 -17.68 -12.14 12.84
CA PRO A 38 -18.53 -12.74 13.87
C PRO A 38 -19.86 -13.27 13.30
N VAL A 39 -20.47 -12.53 12.36
CA VAL A 39 -21.72 -12.97 11.71
C VAL A 39 -21.46 -14.17 10.78
N ILE A 40 -20.34 -14.20 10.07
CA ILE A 40 -19.91 -15.36 9.27
C ILE A 40 -19.69 -16.59 10.16
N HIS A 41 -19.08 -16.42 11.35
CA HIS A 41 -18.94 -17.48 12.34
C HIS A 41 -20.30 -18.10 12.69
N GLU A 42 -21.27 -17.26 13.05
CA GLU A 42 -22.62 -17.73 13.42
C GLU A 42 -23.36 -18.39 12.26
N LYS A 43 -23.26 -17.84 11.04
CA LYS A 43 -24.03 -18.31 9.88
C LYS A 43 -23.44 -19.54 9.21
N LEU A 44 -22.10 -19.63 9.11
CA LEU A 44 -21.40 -20.73 8.44
C LEU A 44 -20.79 -21.75 9.41
N GLY A 45 -20.89 -21.52 10.74
CA GLY A 45 -20.27 -22.39 11.75
C GLY A 45 -18.73 -22.39 11.66
N SER A 46 -18.13 -21.26 11.23
CA SER A 46 -16.69 -21.16 10.99
C SER A 46 -15.90 -21.18 12.29
N THR A 47 -14.75 -21.85 12.32
CA THR A 47 -13.82 -21.80 13.47
C THR A 47 -13.02 -20.50 13.47
N VAL A 48 -12.36 -20.16 14.59
CA VAL A 48 -11.44 -19.02 14.70
C VAL A 48 -10.34 -19.12 13.63
N GLU A 49 -9.81 -20.32 13.42
CA GLU A 49 -8.83 -20.60 12.37
C GLU A 49 -9.37 -20.26 10.98
N SER A 50 -10.60 -20.68 10.67
CA SER A 50 -11.24 -20.38 9.38
C SER A 50 -11.46 -18.89 9.17
N LEU A 51 -11.80 -18.12 10.22
CA LEU A 51 -11.91 -16.66 10.15
C LEU A 51 -10.58 -15.99 9.82
N GLN A 52 -9.47 -16.51 10.37
CA GLN A 52 -8.13 -16.05 9.99
C GLN A 52 -7.86 -16.31 8.50
N TRP A 53 -8.22 -17.51 8.02
CA TRP A 53 -8.01 -17.86 6.61
C TRP A 53 -8.85 -17.03 5.65
N ILE A 54 -10.07 -16.63 6.01
CA ILE A 54 -10.89 -15.71 5.20
C ILE A 54 -10.14 -14.40 4.93
N THR A 55 -9.43 -13.87 5.93
CA THR A 55 -8.64 -12.64 5.79
C THR A 55 -7.27 -12.90 5.17
N ASN A 56 -6.55 -13.92 5.65
CA ASN A 56 -5.19 -14.20 5.22
C ASN A 56 -5.10 -14.69 3.78
N ALA A 57 -6.10 -15.45 3.28
CA ALA A 57 -6.10 -15.93 1.90
C ALA A 57 -6.04 -14.77 0.90
N TYR A 58 -6.80 -13.70 1.12
CA TYR A 58 -6.72 -12.47 0.33
C TYR A 58 -5.34 -11.81 0.45
N THR A 59 -4.91 -11.51 1.68
CA THR A 59 -3.69 -10.74 1.94
C THR A 59 -2.44 -11.45 1.43
N LEU A 60 -2.33 -12.77 1.65
CA LEU A 60 -1.20 -13.58 1.20
C LEU A 60 -1.13 -13.69 -0.33
N THR A 61 -2.26 -13.94 -0.98
CA THR A 61 -2.30 -14.03 -2.45
C THR A 61 -1.99 -12.67 -3.08
N PHE A 62 -2.55 -11.59 -2.52
CA PHE A 62 -2.26 -10.23 -2.93
C PHE A 62 -0.76 -9.91 -2.80
N ALA A 63 -0.15 -10.14 -1.63
CA ALA A 63 1.27 -9.88 -1.39
C ALA A 63 2.18 -10.70 -2.31
N ALA A 64 1.90 -12.00 -2.47
CA ALA A 64 2.70 -12.91 -3.28
C ALA A 64 2.69 -12.53 -4.77
N LEU A 65 1.56 -12.06 -5.29
CA LEU A 65 1.39 -11.82 -6.72
C LEU A 65 1.59 -10.37 -7.14
N MET A 66 1.66 -9.42 -6.21
CA MET A 66 1.71 -7.99 -6.52
C MET A 66 2.90 -7.62 -7.41
N LEU A 67 4.11 -8.09 -7.10
CA LEU A 67 5.31 -7.82 -7.91
C LEU A 67 5.27 -8.52 -9.27
N LEU A 68 4.69 -9.74 -9.32
CA LEU A 68 4.46 -10.44 -10.58
C LEU A 68 3.49 -9.68 -11.47
N ALA A 69 2.40 -9.16 -10.90
CA ALA A 69 1.38 -8.42 -11.65
C ALA A 69 1.97 -7.15 -12.28
N VAL A 70 2.87 -6.43 -11.59
CA VAL A 70 3.59 -5.28 -12.18
C VAL A 70 4.40 -5.73 -13.39
N SER A 71 5.20 -6.79 -13.24
CA SER A 71 6.04 -7.33 -14.33
C SER A 71 5.21 -7.85 -15.52
N LEU A 72 4.08 -8.51 -15.26
CA LEU A 72 3.15 -8.94 -16.30
C LEU A 72 2.47 -7.76 -16.98
N GLY A 73 2.10 -6.71 -16.23
CA GLY A 73 1.53 -5.48 -16.77
C GLY A 73 2.46 -4.77 -17.75
N ASP A 74 3.74 -4.74 -17.44
CA ASP A 74 4.76 -4.17 -18.33
C ASP A 74 4.92 -4.96 -19.64
N ARG A 75 4.65 -6.27 -19.64
CA ARG A 75 4.77 -7.14 -20.83
C ARG A 75 3.48 -7.24 -21.64
N LEU A 76 2.34 -7.43 -20.98
CA LEU A 76 1.04 -7.71 -21.62
C LEU A 76 0.23 -6.44 -21.86
N GLY A 77 0.67 -5.33 -21.29
CA GLY A 77 -0.04 -4.05 -21.31
C GLY A 77 -0.73 -3.78 -19.97
N ARG A 78 -0.34 -2.68 -19.35
CA ARG A 78 -0.76 -2.30 -17.99
C ARG A 78 -2.28 -2.18 -17.87
N ARG A 79 -2.95 -1.57 -18.87
CA ARG A 79 -4.42 -1.44 -18.88
C ARG A 79 -5.10 -2.80 -19.00
N HIS A 80 -4.62 -3.69 -19.85
CA HIS A 80 -5.24 -5.00 -20.04
C HIS A 80 -5.15 -5.83 -18.76
N LEU A 81 -3.99 -5.84 -18.09
CA LEU A 81 -3.83 -6.57 -16.85
C LEU A 81 -4.62 -5.93 -15.70
N PHE A 82 -4.71 -4.59 -15.65
CA PHE A 82 -5.54 -3.87 -14.68
C PHE A 82 -7.02 -4.26 -14.81
N ILE A 83 -7.55 -4.27 -16.04
CA ILE A 83 -8.93 -4.69 -16.31
C ILE A 83 -9.12 -6.18 -15.99
N GLY A 84 -8.17 -7.03 -16.37
CA GLY A 84 -8.17 -8.45 -15.99
C GLY A 84 -8.24 -8.63 -14.46
N GLY A 85 -7.50 -7.81 -13.71
CA GLY A 85 -7.57 -7.77 -12.25
C GLY A 85 -8.97 -7.39 -11.74
N ILE A 86 -9.60 -6.35 -12.32
CA ILE A 86 -10.96 -5.94 -11.96
C ILE A 86 -11.96 -7.07 -12.26
N VAL A 87 -11.85 -7.73 -13.40
CA VAL A 87 -12.73 -8.85 -13.77
C VAL A 87 -12.59 -10.01 -12.77
N VAL A 88 -11.36 -10.43 -12.48
CA VAL A 88 -11.08 -11.50 -11.50
C VAL A 88 -11.61 -11.12 -10.13
N PHE A 89 -11.34 -9.93 -9.65
CA PHE A 89 -11.81 -9.43 -8.35
C PHE A 89 -13.34 -9.44 -8.27
N THR A 90 -14.01 -8.88 -9.28
CA THR A 90 -15.47 -8.78 -9.33
C THR A 90 -16.14 -10.16 -9.38
N ALA A 91 -15.60 -11.08 -10.19
CA ALA A 91 -16.11 -12.44 -10.29
C ALA A 91 -15.87 -13.22 -8.99
N ALA A 92 -14.71 -13.06 -8.36
CA ALA A 92 -14.40 -13.66 -7.08
C ALA A 92 -15.27 -13.11 -5.95
N SER A 93 -15.57 -11.80 -5.95
CA SER A 93 -16.52 -11.18 -5.02
C SER A 93 -17.93 -11.75 -5.19
N ALA A 94 -18.40 -11.94 -6.42
CA ALA A 94 -19.68 -12.61 -6.64
C ALA A 94 -19.66 -14.08 -6.13
N LEU A 95 -18.54 -14.79 -6.32
CA LEU A 95 -18.36 -16.15 -5.78
C LEU A 95 -18.36 -16.15 -4.25
N ALA A 96 -17.69 -15.17 -3.61
CA ALA A 96 -17.70 -14.99 -2.16
C ALA A 96 -19.11 -14.73 -1.63
N ALA A 97 -19.86 -13.85 -2.28
CA ALA A 97 -21.25 -13.54 -1.94
C ALA A 97 -22.20 -14.75 -2.09
N LEU A 98 -21.91 -15.66 -3.00
CA LEU A 98 -22.70 -16.88 -3.24
C LEU A 98 -22.19 -18.08 -2.43
N SER A 99 -21.17 -17.91 -1.60
CA SER A 99 -20.58 -19.02 -0.86
C SER A 99 -21.50 -19.53 0.25
N THR A 100 -21.68 -20.84 0.28
CA THR A 100 -22.47 -21.55 1.30
C THR A 100 -21.60 -22.30 2.29
N SER A 101 -20.28 -22.22 2.14
CA SER A 101 -19.32 -22.85 3.03
C SER A 101 -18.07 -21.98 3.21
N THR A 102 -17.44 -22.09 4.37
CA THR A 102 -16.21 -21.37 4.70
C THR A 102 -15.08 -21.66 3.71
N SER A 103 -14.95 -22.91 3.25
CA SER A 103 -13.90 -23.29 2.30
C SER A 103 -14.06 -22.60 0.93
N VAL A 104 -15.29 -22.47 0.42
CA VAL A 104 -15.56 -21.74 -0.82
C VAL A 104 -15.29 -20.26 -0.62
N LEU A 105 -15.67 -19.70 0.54
CA LEU A 105 -15.39 -18.31 0.87
C LEU A 105 -13.88 -18.04 0.90
N ILE A 106 -13.07 -18.90 1.57
CA ILE A 106 -11.61 -18.77 1.60
C ILE A 106 -11.02 -18.84 0.18
N ALA A 107 -11.48 -19.76 -0.66
CA ALA A 107 -11.02 -19.85 -2.05
C ALA A 107 -11.38 -18.59 -2.86
N ALA A 108 -12.59 -18.06 -2.69
CA ALA A 108 -13.00 -16.80 -3.31
C ALA A 108 -12.14 -15.63 -2.85
N ARG A 109 -11.83 -15.55 -1.55
CA ARG A 109 -10.91 -14.54 -0.99
C ARG A 109 -9.50 -14.61 -1.60
N ALA A 110 -8.97 -15.82 -1.80
CA ALA A 110 -7.70 -16.01 -2.50
C ALA A 110 -7.75 -15.47 -3.94
N LEU A 111 -8.85 -15.72 -4.66
CA LEU A 111 -9.05 -15.19 -6.01
C LEU A 111 -9.21 -13.65 -6.04
N GLU A 112 -9.89 -13.06 -5.06
CA GLU A 112 -9.94 -11.61 -4.90
C GLU A 112 -8.54 -11.01 -4.71
N GLY A 113 -7.68 -11.67 -3.91
CA GLY A 113 -6.28 -11.30 -3.74
C GLY A 113 -5.49 -11.32 -5.07
N VAL A 114 -5.76 -12.27 -5.97
CA VAL A 114 -5.19 -12.28 -7.34
C VAL A 114 -5.60 -11.02 -8.11
N GLY A 115 -6.88 -10.65 -8.05
CA GLY A 115 -7.40 -9.44 -8.69
C GLY A 115 -6.78 -8.17 -8.12
N ALA A 116 -6.75 -8.05 -6.78
CA ALA A 116 -6.19 -6.92 -6.07
C ALA A 116 -4.69 -6.70 -6.40
N ALA A 117 -3.92 -7.79 -6.56
CA ALA A 117 -2.51 -7.75 -6.91
C ALA A 117 -2.23 -7.02 -8.24
N ALA A 118 -3.16 -7.09 -9.19
CA ALA A 118 -3.08 -6.33 -10.44
C ALA A 118 -3.65 -4.91 -10.28
N ILE A 119 -4.74 -4.74 -9.52
CA ILE A 119 -5.43 -3.44 -9.38
C ILE A 119 -4.53 -2.42 -8.67
N MET A 120 -4.01 -2.74 -7.50
CA MET A 120 -3.36 -1.76 -6.63
C MET A 120 -2.14 -1.07 -7.28
N PRO A 121 -1.09 -1.77 -7.72
CA PRO A 121 0.09 -1.13 -8.28
C PRO A 121 -0.15 -0.51 -9.67
N LEU A 122 -0.99 -1.17 -10.50
CA LEU A 122 -1.23 -0.67 -11.84
C LEU A 122 -2.15 0.55 -11.88
N SER A 123 -3.04 0.72 -10.88
CA SER A 123 -3.89 1.91 -10.76
C SER A 123 -3.07 3.20 -10.71
N LEU A 124 -2.06 3.27 -9.87
CA LEU A 124 -1.17 4.42 -9.75
C LEU A 124 -0.35 4.64 -11.03
N THR A 125 0.19 3.56 -11.59
CA THR A 125 1.00 3.63 -12.81
C THR A 125 0.19 4.17 -14.00
N LEU A 126 -1.05 3.68 -14.17
CA LEU A 126 -1.95 4.13 -15.22
C LEU A 126 -2.42 5.57 -15.00
N LEU A 127 -2.70 5.95 -13.75
CA LEU A 127 -3.06 7.32 -13.39
C LEU A 127 -1.95 8.32 -13.78
N VAL A 128 -0.71 8.05 -13.35
CA VAL A 128 0.45 8.92 -13.64
C VAL A 128 0.72 9.02 -15.16
N GLY A 129 0.49 7.92 -15.90
CA GLY A 129 0.60 7.88 -17.34
C GLY A 129 -0.54 8.60 -18.08
N SER A 130 -1.67 8.87 -17.41
CA SER A 130 -2.86 9.49 -18.01
C SER A 130 -2.93 11.00 -17.83
N VAL A 131 -2.12 11.58 -16.95
CA VAL A 131 -2.17 13.00 -16.60
C VAL A 131 -0.87 13.73 -16.98
N SER A 132 -0.98 15.05 -17.25
CA SER A 132 0.18 15.89 -17.51
C SER A 132 1.13 15.95 -16.32
N ALA A 133 2.41 16.23 -16.55
CA ALA A 133 3.43 16.34 -15.50
C ALA A 133 3.01 17.32 -14.39
N ALA A 134 2.42 18.47 -14.75
CA ALA A 134 1.94 19.47 -13.79
C ALA A 134 0.78 18.97 -12.91
N ALA A 135 -0.06 18.06 -13.40
CA ALA A 135 -1.20 17.53 -12.66
C ALA A 135 -0.86 16.28 -11.82
N ARG A 136 0.30 15.65 -12.03
CA ARG A 136 0.70 14.41 -11.34
C ARG A 136 0.68 14.52 -9.82
N PRO A 137 1.26 15.55 -9.17
CA PRO A 137 1.26 15.65 -7.72
C PRO A 137 -0.15 15.67 -7.13
N MET A 138 -1.06 16.44 -7.74
CA MET A 138 -2.46 16.50 -7.32
C MET A 138 -3.17 15.16 -7.52
N ALA A 139 -2.99 14.52 -8.68
CA ALA A 139 -3.63 13.23 -8.97
C ALA A 139 -3.15 12.12 -8.02
N ILE A 140 -1.86 12.05 -7.71
CA ILE A 140 -1.28 11.11 -6.72
C ILE A 140 -1.83 11.39 -5.32
N GLY A 141 -1.93 12.68 -4.95
CA GLY A 141 -2.51 13.08 -3.67
C GLY A 141 -3.96 12.63 -3.50
N ILE A 142 -4.79 12.82 -4.53
CA ILE A 142 -6.20 12.37 -4.52
C ILE A 142 -6.26 10.84 -4.49
N TRP A 143 -5.46 10.14 -5.30
CA TRP A 143 -5.38 8.68 -5.32
C TRP A 143 -5.01 8.12 -3.93
N GLY A 144 -4.00 8.70 -3.27
CA GLY A 144 -3.62 8.32 -1.91
C GLY A 144 -4.72 8.61 -0.88
N GLY A 145 -5.41 9.75 -1.00
CA GLY A 145 -6.56 10.09 -0.17
C GLY A 145 -7.72 9.10 -0.32
N VAL A 146 -8.03 8.69 -1.55
CA VAL A 146 -9.06 7.68 -1.83
C VAL A 146 -8.69 6.31 -1.26
N SER A 147 -7.40 5.92 -1.35
CA SER A 147 -6.90 4.71 -0.69
C SER A 147 -7.09 4.77 0.84
N GLY A 148 -6.71 5.90 1.44
CA GLY A 148 -6.90 6.14 2.87
C GLY A 148 -8.37 6.10 3.30
N LEU A 149 -9.28 6.63 2.47
CA LEU A 149 -10.73 6.54 2.69
C LEU A 149 -11.22 5.08 2.70
N GLY A 150 -10.72 4.23 1.80
CA GLY A 150 -11.05 2.80 1.79
C GLY A 150 -10.69 2.11 3.11
N VAL A 151 -9.50 2.38 3.63
CA VAL A 151 -9.06 1.89 4.95
C VAL A 151 -9.93 2.44 6.08
N ALA A 152 -10.17 3.74 6.07
CA ALA A 152 -10.87 4.44 7.14
C ALA A 152 -12.35 4.04 7.24
N LEU A 153 -13.02 3.90 6.10
CA LEU A 153 -14.45 3.59 6.05
C LEU A 153 -14.75 2.09 6.05
N GLY A 154 -13.73 1.21 5.91
CA GLY A 154 -13.93 -0.23 5.83
C GLY A 154 -14.80 -0.80 6.94
N PRO A 155 -14.42 -0.65 8.22
CA PRO A 155 -15.22 -1.18 9.34
C PRO A 155 -16.62 -0.55 9.44
N LEU A 156 -16.74 0.74 9.15
CA LEU A 156 -18.04 1.45 9.19
C LEU A 156 -18.99 0.96 8.10
N ILE A 157 -18.52 0.94 6.84
CA ILE A 157 -19.33 0.48 5.69
C ILE A 157 -19.64 -1.00 5.84
N GLY A 158 -18.65 -1.81 6.27
CA GLY A 158 -18.83 -3.23 6.54
C GLY A 158 -19.92 -3.47 7.58
N GLY A 159 -19.84 -2.76 8.71
CA GLY A 159 -20.84 -2.83 9.76
C GLY A 159 -22.23 -2.42 9.28
N ALA A 160 -22.35 -1.30 8.57
CA ALA A 160 -23.63 -0.80 8.06
C ALA A 160 -24.27 -1.77 7.04
N VAL A 161 -23.46 -2.37 6.16
CA VAL A 161 -23.94 -3.31 5.15
C VAL A 161 -24.35 -4.64 5.76
N VAL A 162 -23.57 -5.17 6.70
CA VAL A 162 -23.88 -6.42 7.40
C VAL A 162 -25.16 -6.29 8.24
N GLU A 163 -25.33 -5.18 8.95
CA GLU A 163 -26.50 -4.93 9.78
C GLU A 163 -27.75 -4.60 8.95
N GLY A 164 -27.60 -3.80 7.89
CA GLY A 164 -28.73 -3.35 7.06
C GLY A 164 -29.27 -4.41 6.09
N TRP A 165 -28.43 -5.37 5.71
CA TRP A 165 -28.81 -6.42 4.74
C TRP A 165 -28.34 -7.79 5.21
N SER A 166 -27.11 -8.18 4.84
CA SER A 166 -26.53 -9.49 5.19
C SER A 166 -25.01 -9.44 5.03
N TRP A 167 -24.30 -10.44 5.57
CA TRP A 167 -22.84 -10.51 5.44
C TRP A 167 -22.38 -10.69 3.98
N GLU A 168 -23.17 -11.38 3.15
CA GLU A 168 -22.88 -11.58 1.71
C GLU A 168 -22.89 -10.25 0.95
N SER A 169 -23.67 -9.29 1.43
CA SER A 169 -23.83 -7.98 0.79
C SER A 169 -22.53 -7.17 0.76
N ILE A 170 -21.57 -7.42 1.67
CA ILE A 170 -20.26 -6.76 1.60
C ILE A 170 -19.53 -7.11 0.31
N PHE A 171 -19.67 -8.35 -0.16
CA PHE A 171 -19.08 -8.80 -1.42
C PHE A 171 -19.89 -8.34 -2.63
N TRP A 172 -21.23 -8.36 -2.54
CA TRP A 172 -22.10 -7.82 -3.59
C TRP A 172 -21.83 -6.34 -3.87
N LEU A 173 -21.37 -5.58 -2.90
CA LEU A 173 -21.03 -4.16 -3.06
C LEU A 173 -19.92 -3.95 -4.12
N ASN A 174 -18.99 -4.88 -4.25
CA ASN A 174 -17.90 -4.82 -5.22
C ASN A 174 -18.38 -5.06 -6.66
N VAL A 175 -19.46 -5.81 -6.87
CA VAL A 175 -19.91 -6.21 -8.20
C VAL A 175 -20.35 -5.01 -9.06
N PRO A 176 -21.26 -4.12 -8.62
CA PRO A 176 -21.61 -2.94 -9.41
C PRO A 176 -20.44 -2.00 -9.63
N VAL A 177 -19.55 -1.87 -8.63
CA VAL A 177 -18.33 -1.06 -8.77
C VAL A 177 -17.43 -1.61 -9.88
N GLY A 178 -17.19 -2.92 -9.89
CA GLY A 178 -16.39 -3.57 -10.93
C GLY A 178 -17.01 -3.45 -12.33
N ILE A 179 -18.33 -3.64 -12.44
CA ILE A 179 -19.06 -3.50 -13.71
C ILE A 179 -18.92 -2.07 -14.29
N VAL A 180 -18.94 -1.05 -13.45
CA VAL A 180 -18.74 0.35 -13.87
C VAL A 180 -17.27 0.66 -14.15
N ALA A 181 -16.36 0.11 -13.35
CA ALA A 181 -14.93 0.38 -13.46
C ALA A 181 -14.30 -0.18 -14.75
N ILE A 182 -14.77 -1.33 -15.25
CA ILE A 182 -14.24 -1.96 -16.47
C ILE A 182 -14.40 -1.06 -17.70
N PRO A 183 -15.62 -0.61 -18.10
CA PRO A 183 -15.77 0.30 -19.24
C PRO A 183 -15.09 1.64 -19.01
N LEU A 184 -15.10 2.16 -17.77
CA LEU A 184 -14.42 3.39 -17.44
C LEU A 184 -12.90 3.29 -17.68
N ALA A 185 -12.27 2.21 -17.25
CA ALA A 185 -10.85 1.94 -17.49
C ALA A 185 -10.54 1.77 -18.98
N LEU A 186 -11.41 1.08 -19.74
CA LEU A 186 -11.27 0.89 -21.19
C LEU A 186 -11.31 2.22 -21.96
N LEU A 187 -12.20 3.12 -21.58
CA LEU A 187 -12.45 4.38 -22.28
C LEU A 187 -11.44 5.47 -21.92
N VAL A 188 -10.96 5.46 -20.68
CA VAL A 188 -10.21 6.59 -20.10
C VAL A 188 -8.71 6.31 -20.01
N LEU A 189 -8.30 5.11 -19.57
CA LEU A 189 -6.91 4.84 -19.30
C LEU A 189 -6.16 4.43 -20.58
N PRO A 190 -4.97 5.00 -20.86
CA PRO A 190 -4.17 4.59 -22.01
C PRO A 190 -3.57 3.21 -21.77
N ASN A 191 -3.47 2.42 -22.83
CA ASN A 191 -2.68 1.20 -22.73
C ASN A 191 -1.20 1.54 -22.90
N SER A 192 -0.40 1.20 -21.93
CA SER A 192 1.06 1.35 -21.95
C SER A 192 1.73 0.02 -21.67
N VAL A 193 2.85 -0.21 -22.31
CA VAL A 193 3.75 -1.33 -22.03
C VAL A 193 5.03 -0.77 -21.43
N GLY A 194 5.60 -1.47 -20.47
CA GLY A 194 6.87 -1.12 -19.85
C GLY A 194 8.04 -1.82 -20.54
N ALA A 195 9.21 -1.78 -19.89
CA ALA A 195 10.35 -2.57 -20.30
C ALA A 195 10.01 -4.07 -20.23
N ARG A 196 10.36 -4.82 -21.29
CA ARG A 196 10.16 -6.28 -21.33
C ARG A 196 11.15 -7.00 -20.42
N VAL A 197 10.94 -6.93 -19.13
CA VAL A 197 11.70 -7.69 -18.13
C VAL A 197 11.16 -9.12 -18.06
N ARG A 198 12.00 -10.12 -17.89
CA ARG A 198 11.54 -11.51 -17.68
C ARG A 198 10.84 -11.61 -16.33
N ALA A 199 9.59 -12.08 -16.33
CA ALA A 199 8.87 -12.36 -15.09
C ALA A 199 9.53 -13.52 -14.36
N ASP A 200 9.90 -13.33 -13.11
CA ASP A 200 10.46 -14.39 -12.26
C ASP A 200 9.34 -15.19 -11.59
N VAL A 201 8.68 -16.05 -12.37
CA VAL A 201 7.59 -16.91 -11.88
C VAL A 201 8.06 -17.85 -10.76
N LEU A 202 9.30 -18.38 -10.85
CA LEU A 202 9.83 -19.26 -9.81
C LEU A 202 10.08 -18.49 -8.50
N GLY A 203 10.57 -17.23 -8.58
CA GLY A 203 10.70 -16.37 -7.41
C GLY A 203 9.35 -16.14 -6.71
N VAL A 204 8.29 -15.86 -7.49
CA VAL A 204 6.92 -15.71 -6.94
C VAL A 204 6.43 -16.98 -6.26
N ILE A 205 6.63 -18.16 -6.88
CA ILE A 205 6.24 -19.45 -6.30
C ILE A 205 6.99 -19.70 -4.99
N LEU A 206 8.31 -19.50 -4.97
CA LEU A 206 9.13 -19.69 -3.78
C LEU A 206 8.71 -18.75 -2.64
N ALA A 207 8.53 -17.44 -2.93
CA ALA A 207 8.11 -16.46 -1.93
C ALA A 207 6.69 -16.75 -1.44
N GLY A 208 5.74 -16.96 -2.36
CA GLY A 208 4.32 -17.17 -2.03
C GLY A 208 4.10 -18.45 -1.22
N LEU A 209 4.62 -19.59 -1.68
CA LEU A 209 4.53 -20.85 -0.94
C LEU A 209 5.33 -20.81 0.37
N GLY A 210 6.47 -20.12 0.39
CA GLY A 210 7.27 -19.94 1.59
C GLY A 210 6.50 -19.19 2.68
N ILE A 211 5.93 -18.04 2.36
CA ILE A 211 5.13 -17.25 3.31
C ILE A 211 3.86 -18.01 3.69
N LEU A 212 3.18 -18.65 2.74
CA LEU A 212 2.00 -19.47 3.01
C LEU A 212 2.33 -20.61 3.99
N GLY A 213 3.45 -21.30 3.81
CA GLY A 213 3.87 -22.38 4.72
C GLY A 213 4.15 -21.89 6.13
N VAL A 214 4.80 -20.73 6.28
CA VAL A 214 5.05 -20.12 7.60
C VAL A 214 3.73 -19.73 8.27
N VAL A 215 2.84 -19.02 7.54
CA VAL A 215 1.55 -18.60 8.09
C VAL A 215 0.68 -19.81 8.45
N TYR A 216 0.65 -20.84 7.59
CA TYR A 216 -0.06 -22.09 7.84
C TYR A 216 0.43 -22.76 9.14
N GLY A 217 1.74 -22.89 9.32
CA GLY A 217 2.30 -23.46 10.54
C GLY A 217 1.95 -22.67 11.80
N ILE A 218 1.93 -21.32 11.73
CA ILE A 218 1.54 -20.47 12.85
C ILE A 218 0.05 -20.65 13.19
N VAL A 219 -0.82 -20.65 12.16
CA VAL A 219 -2.27 -20.77 12.33
C VAL A 219 -2.64 -22.14 12.93
N ARG A 220 -2.01 -23.22 12.47
CA ARG A 220 -2.24 -24.61 12.94
C ARG A 220 -1.56 -24.96 14.25
N GLY A 221 -0.63 -24.10 14.72
CA GLY A 221 0.25 -24.40 15.84
C GLY A 221 -0.45 -24.87 17.11
N ASN A 222 -1.55 -24.22 17.50
CA ASN A 222 -2.29 -24.54 18.71
C ASN A 222 -3.21 -25.76 18.55
N ASP A 223 -3.81 -25.95 17.38
CA ASP A 223 -4.75 -27.05 17.13
C ASP A 223 -4.04 -28.38 16.88
N ALA A 224 -3.02 -28.37 16.02
CA ALA A 224 -2.26 -29.57 15.66
C ALA A 224 -1.08 -29.84 16.60
N GLY A 225 -0.73 -28.88 17.47
CA GLY A 225 0.44 -28.91 18.34
C GLY A 225 1.72 -28.39 17.68
N TRP A 226 2.44 -27.51 18.37
CA TRP A 226 3.64 -26.82 17.87
C TRP A 226 4.78 -27.79 17.48
N THR A 227 4.81 -28.99 18.04
CA THR A 227 5.82 -30.03 17.75
C THR A 227 5.35 -31.08 16.74
N SER A 228 4.13 -30.98 16.21
CA SER A 228 3.59 -31.91 15.23
C SER A 228 4.39 -31.84 13.91
N PHE A 229 4.41 -32.96 13.18
CA PHE A 229 5.06 -33.01 11.85
C PHE A 229 4.41 -32.03 10.87
N GLU A 230 3.09 -31.81 10.97
CA GLU A 230 2.36 -30.87 10.14
C GLU A 230 2.87 -29.44 10.35
N VAL A 231 2.98 -28.99 11.60
CA VAL A 231 3.38 -27.62 11.95
C VAL A 231 4.89 -27.42 11.71
N LEU A 232 5.74 -28.29 12.26
CA LEU A 232 7.18 -28.16 12.05
C LEU A 232 7.57 -28.34 10.58
N GLY A 233 6.93 -29.27 9.88
CA GLY A 233 7.14 -29.49 8.45
C GLY A 233 6.79 -28.26 7.63
N SER A 234 5.65 -27.62 7.90
CA SER A 234 5.23 -26.40 7.18
C SER A 234 6.13 -25.20 7.50
N LEU A 235 6.53 -25.01 8.76
CA LEU A 235 7.45 -23.93 9.15
C LEU A 235 8.85 -24.10 8.53
N ILE A 236 9.39 -25.32 8.58
CA ILE A 236 10.71 -25.63 7.99
C ILE A 236 10.65 -25.51 6.47
N ALA A 237 9.65 -26.12 5.82
CA ALA A 237 9.48 -26.01 4.37
C ALA A 237 9.26 -24.55 3.93
N GLY A 238 8.43 -23.81 4.65
CA GLY A 238 8.22 -22.37 4.40
C GLY A 238 9.52 -21.57 4.52
N GLY A 239 10.28 -21.80 5.59
CA GLY A 239 11.59 -21.17 5.80
C GLY A 239 12.61 -21.52 4.70
N LEU A 240 12.67 -22.78 4.28
CA LEU A 240 13.55 -23.23 3.19
C LEU A 240 13.16 -22.62 1.84
N LEU A 241 11.85 -22.49 1.56
CA LEU A 241 11.37 -21.84 0.34
C LEU A 241 11.70 -20.35 0.33
N ILE A 242 11.55 -19.64 1.46
CA ILE A 242 11.97 -18.25 1.60
C ILE A 242 13.49 -18.11 1.42
N ALA A 243 14.28 -19.00 2.03
CA ALA A 243 15.73 -19.01 1.83
C ALA A 243 16.08 -19.24 0.35
N GLY A 244 15.43 -20.21 -0.29
CA GLY A 244 15.57 -20.47 -1.74
C GLY A 244 15.19 -19.26 -2.59
N PHE A 245 14.13 -18.54 -2.23
CA PHE A 245 13.76 -17.28 -2.86
C PHE A 245 14.88 -16.24 -2.75
N LEU A 246 15.42 -16.02 -1.55
CA LEU A 246 16.49 -15.03 -1.34
C LEU A 246 17.78 -15.40 -2.11
N VAL A 247 18.15 -16.68 -2.15
CA VAL A 247 19.26 -17.17 -2.96
C VAL A 247 19.02 -16.91 -4.45
N ARG A 248 17.80 -17.19 -4.94
CA ARG A 248 17.42 -16.92 -6.32
C ARG A 248 17.47 -15.43 -6.65
N GLU A 249 16.92 -14.56 -5.78
CA GLU A 249 16.93 -13.11 -5.96
C GLU A 249 18.34 -12.53 -6.01
N SER A 250 19.29 -13.14 -5.30
CA SER A 250 20.70 -12.74 -5.35
C SER A 250 21.39 -13.14 -6.66
N ALA A 251 20.89 -14.19 -7.33
CA ALA A 251 21.51 -14.77 -8.53
C ALA A 251 20.85 -14.33 -9.85
N THR A 252 19.61 -13.81 -9.80
CA THR A 252 18.87 -13.46 -11.01
C THR A 252 19.22 -12.06 -11.54
N SER A 253 19.24 -11.90 -12.87
CA SER A 253 19.51 -10.62 -13.51
C SER A 253 18.32 -9.63 -13.43
N SER A 254 17.12 -10.13 -13.14
CA SER A 254 15.89 -9.34 -13.08
C SER A 254 15.10 -9.68 -11.81
N PRO A 255 15.62 -9.32 -10.62
CA PRO A 255 15.02 -9.67 -9.35
C PRO A 255 13.65 -8.99 -9.16
N LEU A 256 12.69 -9.73 -8.56
CA LEU A 256 11.42 -9.19 -8.08
C LEU A 256 11.65 -8.29 -6.86
N LEU A 257 12.49 -8.77 -5.95
CA LEU A 257 12.93 -8.08 -4.75
C LEU A 257 14.42 -7.75 -4.87
N PRO A 258 14.79 -6.54 -5.32
CA PRO A 258 16.20 -6.21 -5.49
C PRO A 258 16.93 -6.14 -4.14
N LEU A 259 17.57 -7.24 -3.72
CA LEU A 259 18.26 -7.33 -2.43
C LEU A 259 19.34 -6.26 -2.26
N ARG A 260 19.87 -5.69 -3.37
CA ARG A 260 20.80 -4.55 -3.34
C ARG A 260 20.23 -3.31 -2.64
N LEU A 261 18.89 -3.10 -2.70
CA LEU A 261 18.24 -1.97 -2.04
C LEU A 261 18.32 -2.09 -0.51
N PHE A 262 18.35 -3.31 0.03
CA PHE A 262 18.47 -3.55 1.48
C PHE A 262 19.88 -3.26 2.02
N ARG A 263 20.88 -3.00 1.15
CA ARG A 263 22.18 -2.47 1.59
C ARG A 263 22.08 -1.01 2.06
N ASP A 264 21.10 -0.28 1.56
CA ASP A 264 20.76 1.03 2.12
C ASP A 264 20.05 0.85 3.46
N ARG A 265 20.65 1.43 4.50
CA ARG A 265 20.15 1.29 5.87
C ARG A 265 18.78 1.94 6.05
N SER A 266 18.52 3.06 5.36
CA SER A 266 17.21 3.73 5.43
C SER A 266 16.12 2.83 4.87
N PHE A 267 16.37 2.25 3.70
CA PHE A 267 15.44 1.33 3.04
C PHE A 267 15.14 0.09 3.88
N ALA A 268 16.20 -0.58 4.39
CA ALA A 268 16.04 -1.79 5.19
C ALA A 268 15.25 -1.53 6.49
N LEU A 269 15.61 -0.48 7.24
CA LEU A 269 14.93 -0.13 8.49
C LEU A 269 13.50 0.37 8.24
N ALA A 270 13.26 1.20 7.21
CA ALA A 270 11.93 1.68 6.89
C ALA A 270 10.98 0.52 6.51
N ASN A 271 11.47 -0.47 5.77
CA ASN A 271 10.68 -1.65 5.42
C ASN A 271 10.41 -2.57 6.63
N LEU A 272 11.39 -2.76 7.52
CA LEU A 272 11.18 -3.49 8.76
C LEU A 272 10.14 -2.79 9.66
N VAL A 273 10.23 -1.47 9.79
CA VAL A 273 9.26 -0.66 10.53
C VAL A 273 7.87 -0.74 9.88
N ALA A 274 7.78 -0.67 8.53
CA ALA A 274 6.52 -0.78 7.80
C ALA A 274 5.83 -2.14 8.03
N MET A 275 6.60 -3.22 7.97
CA MET A 275 6.11 -4.58 8.23
C MET A 275 5.63 -4.73 9.67
N SER A 276 6.42 -4.29 10.65
CA SER A 276 6.08 -4.36 12.08
C SER A 276 4.89 -3.47 12.44
N PHE A 277 4.79 -2.30 11.82
CA PHE A 277 3.63 -1.41 11.94
C PHE A 277 2.35 -2.10 11.46
N SER A 278 2.39 -2.70 10.26
CA SER A 278 1.24 -3.41 9.71
C SER A 278 0.87 -4.63 10.55
N PHE A 279 1.86 -5.37 11.05
CA PHE A 279 1.69 -6.49 11.98
C PHE A 279 0.88 -6.08 13.22
N GLY A 280 1.34 -5.07 13.94
CA GLY A 280 0.70 -4.67 15.20
C GLY A 280 -0.65 -3.99 14.99
N ALA A 281 -0.75 -3.06 14.03
CA ALA A 281 -1.97 -2.29 13.81
C ALA A 281 -3.12 -3.15 13.30
N PHE A 282 -2.92 -3.90 12.21
CA PHE A 282 -4.00 -4.68 11.59
C PHE A 282 -4.33 -5.97 12.35
N GLY A 283 -3.31 -6.59 12.98
CA GLY A 283 -3.56 -7.71 13.89
C GLY A 283 -4.41 -7.31 15.09
N ALA A 284 -4.15 -6.14 15.70
CA ALA A 284 -4.95 -5.64 16.81
C ALA A 284 -6.37 -5.23 16.38
N VAL A 285 -6.53 -4.59 15.21
CA VAL A 285 -7.87 -4.28 14.65
C VAL A 285 -8.70 -5.56 14.49
N PHE A 286 -8.08 -6.63 13.97
CA PHE A 286 -8.75 -7.93 13.82
C PHE A 286 -9.31 -8.48 15.15
N ILE A 287 -8.55 -8.39 16.24
CA ILE A 287 -8.97 -8.83 17.57
C ILE A 287 -10.03 -7.87 18.17
N LEU A 288 -9.81 -6.55 18.08
CA LEU A 288 -10.64 -5.57 18.78
C LEU A 288 -12.03 -5.40 18.16
N ILE A 289 -12.18 -5.51 16.84
CA ILE A 289 -13.51 -5.47 16.19
C ILE A 289 -14.35 -6.67 16.65
N GLN A 290 -13.75 -7.85 16.75
CA GLN A 290 -14.44 -9.05 17.25
C GLN A 290 -14.76 -8.92 18.74
N PHE A 291 -13.86 -8.32 19.55
CA PHE A 291 -14.13 -8.03 20.96
C PHE A 291 -15.41 -7.19 21.14
N LEU A 292 -15.55 -6.12 20.38
CA LEU A 292 -16.73 -5.25 20.45
C LEU A 292 -18.02 -6.00 20.12
N GLN A 293 -17.97 -6.92 19.16
CA GLN A 293 -19.17 -7.68 18.74
C GLN A 293 -19.45 -8.87 19.67
N VAL A 294 -18.45 -9.71 19.95
CA VAL A 294 -18.61 -10.97 20.69
C VAL A 294 -18.77 -10.74 22.20
N VAL A 295 -17.99 -9.82 22.79
CA VAL A 295 -17.98 -9.58 24.24
C VAL A 295 -18.98 -8.51 24.62
N GLN A 296 -18.94 -7.35 23.95
CA GLN A 296 -19.80 -6.22 24.29
C GLN A 296 -21.17 -6.29 23.62
N GLY A 297 -21.42 -7.30 22.78
CA GLY A 297 -22.71 -7.47 22.09
C GLY A 297 -23.05 -6.31 21.14
N LYS A 298 -22.03 -5.56 20.68
CA LYS A 298 -22.25 -4.46 19.74
C LYS A 298 -22.67 -5.01 18.38
N THR A 299 -23.59 -4.30 17.74
CA THR A 299 -23.89 -4.61 16.33
C THR A 299 -22.66 -4.35 15.46
N PRO A 300 -22.57 -4.96 14.27
CA PRO A 300 -21.48 -4.70 13.33
C PRO A 300 -21.28 -3.20 13.02
N LEU A 301 -22.38 -2.45 12.88
CA LEU A 301 -22.33 -0.99 12.67
C LEU A 301 -21.78 -0.25 13.90
N GLN A 302 -22.26 -0.60 15.10
CA GLN A 302 -21.76 0.02 16.33
C GLN A 302 -20.27 -0.24 16.53
N ALA A 303 -19.80 -1.48 16.30
CA ALA A 303 -18.37 -1.81 16.34
C ALA A 303 -17.57 -1.00 15.31
N GLY A 304 -18.10 -0.81 14.09
CA GLY A 304 -17.53 0.04 13.06
C GLY A 304 -17.42 1.50 13.53
N VAL A 305 -18.49 2.07 14.09
CA VAL A 305 -18.51 3.44 14.64
C VAL A 305 -17.52 3.60 15.79
N GLU A 306 -17.50 2.65 16.73
CA GLU A 306 -16.61 2.71 17.89
C GLU A 306 -15.13 2.58 17.52
N THR A 307 -14.79 1.98 16.38
CA THR A 307 -13.42 1.94 15.85
C THR A 307 -13.04 3.16 14.99
N MET A 308 -13.97 4.04 14.61
CA MET A 308 -13.70 5.23 13.80
C MET A 308 -12.63 6.17 14.37
N PRO A 309 -12.51 6.41 15.69
CA PRO A 309 -11.44 7.25 16.22
C PRO A 309 -10.04 6.75 15.84
N TRP A 310 -9.87 5.45 15.66
CA TRP A 310 -8.64 4.86 15.15
C TRP A 310 -8.55 4.95 13.63
N THR A 311 -9.56 4.47 12.91
CA THR A 311 -9.47 4.27 11.45
C THR A 311 -9.63 5.56 10.64
N LEU A 312 -10.39 6.56 11.14
CA LEU A 312 -10.58 7.84 10.47
C LEU A 312 -9.50 8.89 10.77
N ALA A 313 -8.82 8.80 11.91
CA ALA A 313 -7.80 9.78 12.28
C ALA A 313 -6.72 9.98 11.19
N PRO A 314 -6.22 8.94 10.50
CA PRO A 314 -5.27 9.10 9.40
C PRO A 314 -5.78 9.99 8.27
N MET A 315 -7.07 9.99 7.97
CA MET A 315 -7.65 10.82 6.92
C MET A 315 -7.44 12.32 7.17
N PHE A 316 -7.59 12.75 8.42
CA PHE A 316 -7.47 14.16 8.81
C PHE A 316 -6.03 14.54 9.18
N ILE A 317 -5.31 13.63 9.81
CA ILE A 317 -3.98 13.92 10.38
C ILE A 317 -2.86 13.63 9.39
N ALA A 318 -2.97 12.66 8.47
CA ALA A 318 -1.89 12.36 7.53
C ALA A 318 -1.52 13.54 6.60
N PRO A 319 -2.46 14.37 6.10
CA PRO A 319 -2.09 15.58 5.37
C PRO A 319 -1.28 16.56 6.22
N LEU A 320 -1.65 16.73 7.49
CA LEU A 320 -0.91 17.57 8.45
C LEU A 320 0.48 16.98 8.74
N THR A 321 0.57 15.66 8.83
CA THR A 321 1.85 14.96 9.01
C THR A 321 2.80 15.26 7.84
N GLY A 322 2.30 15.25 6.60
CA GLY A 322 3.09 15.63 5.42
C GLY A 322 3.68 17.06 5.52
N LEU A 323 2.90 18.02 6.05
CA LEU A 323 3.36 19.39 6.29
C LEU A 323 4.37 19.50 7.46
N LEU A 324 4.35 18.54 8.39
CA LEU A 324 5.25 18.50 9.53
C LEU A 324 6.59 17.83 9.21
N VAL A 325 6.65 16.93 8.21
CA VAL A 325 7.89 16.24 7.81
C VAL A 325 9.08 17.19 7.59
N PRO A 326 8.95 18.31 6.85
CA PRO A 326 10.08 19.24 6.65
C PRO A 326 10.57 19.92 7.92
N ARG A 327 9.70 20.06 8.95
CA ARG A 327 10.01 20.74 10.21
C ARG A 327 10.56 19.82 11.29
N LEU A 328 9.90 18.66 11.46
CA LEU A 328 10.19 17.72 12.56
C LEU A 328 11.06 16.54 12.11
N GLY A 329 11.12 16.30 10.79
CA GLY A 329 11.85 15.17 10.22
C GLY A 329 11.05 13.85 10.27
N THR A 330 11.30 13.01 9.28
CA THR A 330 10.61 11.73 9.07
C THR A 330 10.79 10.78 10.26
N ARG A 331 12.02 10.68 10.79
CA ARG A 331 12.37 9.81 11.93
C ARG A 331 11.57 10.14 13.18
N PHE A 332 11.50 11.42 13.56
CA PHE A 332 10.77 11.83 14.77
C PHE A 332 9.28 11.49 14.67
N LEU A 333 8.66 11.77 13.52
CA LEU A 333 7.25 11.50 13.30
C LEU A 333 6.94 10.00 13.35
N ILE A 334 7.78 9.14 12.74
CA ILE A 334 7.61 7.68 12.77
C ILE A 334 7.74 7.16 14.21
N VAL A 335 8.78 7.60 14.95
CA VAL A 335 8.98 7.17 16.34
C VAL A 335 7.82 7.60 17.22
N ALA A 336 7.44 8.88 17.16
CA ALA A 336 6.32 9.41 17.93
C ALA A 336 5.00 8.67 17.59
N GLY A 337 4.76 8.44 16.30
CA GLY A 337 3.58 7.71 15.85
C GLY A 337 3.54 6.27 16.36
N LEU A 338 4.65 5.53 16.31
CA LEU A 338 4.73 4.16 16.83
C LEU A 338 4.57 4.10 18.34
N VAL A 339 5.13 5.07 19.08
CA VAL A 339 4.95 5.16 20.54
C VAL A 339 3.50 5.46 20.90
N LEU A 340 2.84 6.38 20.19
CA LEU A 340 1.42 6.69 20.43
C LEU A 340 0.52 5.49 20.09
N LEU A 341 0.75 4.83 18.94
CA LEU A 341 -0.01 3.66 18.54
C LEU A 341 0.19 2.51 19.53
N SER A 342 1.43 2.22 19.91
CA SER A 342 1.76 1.22 20.92
C SER A 342 1.12 1.57 22.28
N GLY A 343 1.26 2.82 22.73
CA GLY A 343 0.69 3.31 23.98
C GLY A 343 -0.84 3.17 24.02
N GLY A 344 -1.51 3.51 22.91
CA GLY A 344 -2.96 3.31 22.79
C GLY A 344 -3.37 1.84 22.88
N LEU A 345 -2.62 0.93 22.23
CA LEU A 345 -2.89 -0.50 22.35
C LEU A 345 -2.54 -1.08 23.72
N PHE A 346 -1.51 -0.59 24.41
CA PHE A 346 -1.22 -0.95 25.80
C PHE A 346 -2.35 -0.51 26.72
N GLU A 347 -2.83 0.73 26.57
CA GLU A 347 -3.96 1.24 27.36
C GLU A 347 -5.20 0.39 27.14
N ILE A 348 -5.59 0.12 25.90
CA ILE A 348 -6.72 -0.77 25.60
C ILE A 348 -6.48 -2.15 26.20
N GLY A 349 -5.33 -2.79 25.95
CA GLY A 349 -5.03 -4.14 26.43
C GLY A 349 -5.07 -4.28 27.95
N LEU A 350 -4.62 -3.26 28.69
CA LEU A 350 -4.59 -3.25 30.16
C LEU A 350 -5.96 -2.94 30.78
N THR A 351 -6.84 -2.25 30.06
CA THR A 351 -8.19 -1.89 30.54
C THR A 351 -9.27 -2.84 30.04
N LEU A 352 -8.93 -3.76 29.13
CA LEU A 352 -9.88 -4.66 28.49
C LEU A 352 -10.53 -5.58 29.53
N SER A 353 -11.86 -5.48 29.65
CA SER A 353 -12.70 -6.33 30.50
C SER A 353 -14.06 -6.54 29.82
N ALA A 354 -14.84 -7.50 30.28
CA ALA A 354 -16.16 -7.76 29.70
C ALA A 354 -17.08 -6.53 29.77
N ASP A 355 -16.98 -5.78 30.87
CA ASP A 355 -17.84 -4.63 31.17
C ASP A 355 -17.14 -3.29 30.95
N VAL A 356 -16.02 -3.26 30.24
CA VAL A 356 -15.29 -2.02 29.99
C VAL A 356 -16.15 -0.99 29.26
N ALA A 357 -16.28 0.21 29.83
CA ALA A 357 -16.99 1.29 29.15
C ALA A 357 -16.22 1.76 27.92
N TYR A 358 -16.92 2.05 26.83
CA TYR A 358 -16.29 2.60 25.62
C TYR A 358 -15.46 3.87 25.89
N SER A 359 -15.95 4.73 26.80
CA SER A 359 -15.22 5.94 27.24
C SER A 359 -13.82 5.66 27.80
N THR A 360 -13.61 4.48 28.38
CA THR A 360 -12.28 4.04 28.87
C THR A 360 -11.37 3.62 27.72
N MET A 361 -11.90 3.01 26.66
CA MET A 361 -11.12 2.58 25.49
C MET A 361 -10.89 3.72 24.49
N LEU A 362 -11.72 4.77 24.50
CA LEU A 362 -11.68 5.87 23.54
C LEU A 362 -10.33 6.58 23.48
N PRO A 363 -9.65 6.91 24.60
CA PRO A 363 -8.31 7.50 24.56
C PRO A 363 -7.31 6.61 23.81
N GLY A 364 -7.35 5.30 24.03
CA GLY A 364 -6.51 4.32 23.35
C GLY A 364 -6.77 4.29 21.84
N PHE A 365 -8.03 4.29 21.41
CA PHE A 365 -8.37 4.38 19.98
C PHE A 365 -7.90 5.70 19.34
N LEU A 366 -8.03 6.82 20.04
CA LEU A 366 -7.54 8.12 19.56
C LEU A 366 -6.01 8.13 19.45
N LEU A 367 -5.30 7.65 20.46
CA LEU A 367 -3.83 7.54 20.44
C LEU A 367 -3.38 6.63 19.30
N ALA A 368 -4.06 5.48 19.12
CA ALA A 368 -3.77 4.54 18.04
C ALA A 368 -3.99 5.19 16.66
N GLY A 369 -5.05 5.95 16.48
CA GLY A 369 -5.36 6.64 15.23
C GLY A 369 -4.38 7.76 14.90
N ILE A 370 -4.03 8.61 15.87
CA ILE A 370 -3.01 9.65 15.73
C ILE A 370 -1.67 8.99 15.39
N GLY A 371 -1.30 7.96 16.15
CA GLY A 371 -0.07 7.21 15.93
C GLY A 371 0.01 6.62 14.53
N MET A 372 -1.05 5.99 14.05
CA MET A 372 -1.16 5.44 12.69
C MET A 372 -0.94 6.52 11.62
N ALA A 373 -1.54 7.69 11.79
CA ALA A 373 -1.41 8.81 10.88
C ALA A 373 0.03 9.34 10.79
N LEU A 374 0.71 9.42 11.93
CA LEU A 374 2.10 9.88 12.02
C LEU A 374 3.10 8.89 11.42
N VAL A 375 2.74 7.61 11.27
CA VAL A 375 3.61 6.57 10.67
C VAL A 375 3.37 6.44 9.18
N PHE A 376 2.11 6.39 8.74
CA PHE A 376 1.71 5.91 7.42
C PHE A 376 2.33 6.71 6.26
N ALA A 377 2.25 8.05 6.31
CA ALA A 377 2.78 8.92 5.27
C ALA A 377 4.32 9.05 5.34
N PRO A 378 4.96 9.30 6.52
CA PRO A 378 6.40 9.43 6.57
C PRO A 378 7.18 8.16 6.22
N ILE A 379 6.62 6.95 6.47
CA ILE A 379 7.31 5.70 6.17
C ILE A 379 7.51 5.51 4.67
N SER A 380 6.52 5.90 3.86
CA SER A 380 6.61 5.85 2.40
C SER A 380 7.71 6.78 1.87
N SER A 381 7.88 7.95 2.50
CA SER A 381 8.98 8.87 2.20
C SER A 381 10.33 8.31 2.63
N ALA A 382 10.41 7.67 3.83
CA ALA A 382 11.66 7.07 4.33
C ALA A 382 12.19 5.95 3.42
N VAL A 383 11.30 5.20 2.79
CA VAL A 383 11.65 4.14 1.83
C VAL A 383 12.33 4.70 0.58
N LEU A 384 12.03 5.93 0.18
CA LEU A 384 12.51 6.53 -1.07
C LEU A 384 13.68 7.50 -0.91
N VAL A 385 14.04 7.89 0.32
CA VAL A 385 15.00 8.98 0.61
C VAL A 385 16.34 8.86 -0.14
N ASN A 386 16.90 7.66 -0.25
CA ASN A 386 18.20 7.43 -0.89
C ASN A 386 18.08 6.63 -2.19
N MET A 387 16.87 6.50 -2.74
CA MET A 387 16.63 5.67 -3.92
C MET A 387 16.79 6.47 -5.21
N ALA A 388 17.47 5.89 -6.19
CA ALA A 388 17.48 6.42 -7.55
C ALA A 388 16.07 6.38 -8.14
N SER A 389 15.72 7.35 -8.99
CA SER A 389 14.40 7.46 -9.63
C SER A 389 13.96 6.17 -10.32
N ASP A 390 14.90 5.45 -10.94
CA ASP A 390 14.66 4.19 -11.64
C ASP A 390 14.29 3.04 -10.72
N ASP A 391 14.64 3.14 -9.44
CA ASP A 391 14.33 2.14 -8.40
C ASP A 391 13.06 2.46 -7.60
N HIS A 392 12.47 3.66 -7.74
CA HIS A 392 11.31 4.08 -6.95
C HIS A 392 10.14 3.09 -7.06
N ALA A 393 9.82 2.62 -8.26
CA ALA A 393 8.74 1.65 -8.47
C ALA A 393 9.00 0.32 -7.74
N LYS A 394 10.24 -0.19 -7.80
CA LYS A 394 10.65 -1.43 -7.11
C LYS A 394 10.66 -1.24 -5.59
N ALA A 395 11.17 -0.10 -5.12
CA ALA A 395 11.21 0.23 -3.70
C ALA A 395 9.79 0.33 -3.10
N THR A 396 8.87 1.02 -3.78
CA THR A 396 7.47 1.15 -3.36
C THR A 396 6.75 -0.20 -3.40
N GLY A 397 6.95 -0.99 -4.47
CA GLY A 397 6.39 -2.34 -4.58
C GLY A 397 6.87 -3.26 -3.46
N THR A 398 8.16 -3.26 -3.16
CA THR A 398 8.75 -4.00 -2.05
C THR A 398 8.13 -3.59 -0.71
N ASN A 399 8.02 -2.29 -0.45
CA ASN A 399 7.41 -1.78 0.77
C ASN A 399 5.95 -2.23 0.93
N SER A 400 5.16 -2.13 -0.13
CA SER A 400 3.76 -2.58 -0.10
C SER A 400 3.66 -4.08 0.14
N THR A 401 4.48 -4.92 -0.51
CA THR A 401 4.52 -6.36 -0.29
C THR A 401 4.88 -6.70 1.17
N LEU A 402 5.90 -6.07 1.74
CA LEU A 402 6.29 -6.31 3.13
C LEU A 402 5.24 -5.85 4.14
N ARG A 403 4.49 -4.79 3.84
CA ARG A 403 3.34 -4.37 4.66
C ARG A 403 2.24 -5.41 4.67
N GLU A 404 1.88 -5.97 3.51
CA GLU A 404 0.86 -7.02 3.43
C GLU A 404 1.31 -8.33 4.13
N ILE A 405 2.58 -8.69 4.00
CA ILE A 405 3.17 -9.79 4.80
C ILE A 405 3.03 -9.49 6.30
N GLY A 406 3.28 -8.24 6.70
CA GLY A 406 3.08 -7.77 8.07
C GLY A 406 1.64 -7.95 8.54
N VAL A 407 0.64 -7.60 7.72
CA VAL A 407 -0.79 -7.80 8.02
C VAL A 407 -1.08 -9.29 8.25
N ALA A 408 -0.68 -10.15 7.30
CA ALA A 408 -0.94 -11.59 7.39
C ALA A 408 -0.28 -12.24 8.61
N LEU A 409 0.99 -11.92 8.88
CA LEU A 409 1.70 -12.39 10.07
C LEU A 409 1.09 -11.84 11.36
N GLY A 410 0.66 -10.56 11.37
CA GLY A 410 0.01 -9.95 12.52
C GLY A 410 -1.28 -10.68 12.91
N ILE A 411 -2.16 -10.89 11.95
CA ILE A 411 -3.40 -11.65 12.18
C ILE A 411 -3.08 -13.08 12.65
N ALA A 412 -2.17 -13.80 11.98
CA ALA A 412 -1.83 -15.17 12.31
C ALA A 412 -1.23 -15.28 13.73
N VAL A 413 -0.23 -14.46 14.06
CA VAL A 413 0.48 -14.53 15.35
C VAL A 413 -0.40 -14.05 16.50
N LEU A 414 -1.11 -12.92 16.36
CA LEU A 414 -1.97 -12.42 17.43
C LEU A 414 -3.12 -13.38 17.70
N THR A 415 -3.67 -14.02 16.67
CA THR A 415 -4.71 -15.04 16.88
C THR A 415 -4.11 -16.33 17.43
N ALA A 416 -2.88 -16.71 17.06
CA ALA A 416 -2.20 -17.86 17.70
C ALA A 416 -1.95 -17.60 19.21
N VAL A 417 -1.59 -16.37 19.59
CA VAL A 417 -1.50 -15.97 21.00
C VAL A 417 -2.88 -16.04 21.68
N PHE A 418 -3.92 -15.54 20.98
CA PHE A 418 -5.31 -15.59 21.47
C PHE A 418 -5.77 -17.03 21.69
N THR A 419 -5.64 -17.92 20.70
CA THR A 419 -6.05 -19.33 20.83
C THR A 419 -5.18 -20.10 21.83
N GLY A 420 -3.86 -19.81 21.88
CA GLY A 420 -2.93 -20.39 22.85
C GLY A 420 -3.24 -20.00 24.31
N ALA A 421 -3.86 -18.85 24.53
CA ALA A 421 -4.39 -18.42 25.82
C ALA A 421 -5.79 -19.01 26.14
N GLY A 422 -6.27 -19.96 25.35
CA GLY A 422 -7.60 -20.58 25.53
C GLY A 422 -8.75 -19.72 24.99
N GLY A 423 -8.47 -18.82 24.03
CA GLY A 423 -9.45 -17.92 23.45
C GLY A 423 -10.56 -18.66 22.71
N GLN A 424 -11.79 -18.27 22.99
CA GLN A 424 -13.02 -18.76 22.36
C GLN A 424 -13.88 -17.58 21.95
N LEU A 425 -14.74 -17.76 20.96
CA LEU A 425 -15.71 -16.74 20.53
C LEU A 425 -16.93 -16.70 21.49
N THR A 426 -16.66 -16.61 22.78
CA THR A 426 -17.63 -16.46 23.86
C THR A 426 -17.22 -15.27 24.73
N PRO A 427 -18.16 -14.52 25.33
CA PRO A 427 -17.83 -13.31 26.09
C PRO A 427 -16.73 -13.48 27.13
N THR A 428 -16.78 -14.54 27.93
CA THR A 428 -15.81 -14.81 29.00
C THR A 428 -14.48 -15.35 28.51
N GLY A 429 -14.50 -16.26 27.52
CA GLY A 429 -13.28 -16.85 26.93
C GLY A 429 -12.51 -15.86 26.06
N TYR A 430 -13.21 -14.87 25.50
CA TYR A 430 -12.59 -13.89 24.61
C TYR A 430 -11.67 -12.91 25.35
N VAL A 431 -12.18 -12.29 26.45
CA VAL A 431 -11.44 -11.22 27.16
C VAL A 431 -10.09 -11.70 27.65
N HIS A 432 -10.06 -12.85 28.34
CA HIS A 432 -8.83 -13.40 28.92
C HIS A 432 -7.74 -13.61 27.86
N ALA A 433 -8.13 -14.02 26.65
CA ALA A 433 -7.23 -14.31 25.56
C ALA A 433 -6.89 -13.09 24.67
N ALA A 434 -7.80 -12.11 24.58
CA ALA A 434 -7.58 -10.90 23.81
C ALA A 434 -6.49 -10.00 24.42
N VAL A 435 -6.43 -9.93 25.76
CA VAL A 435 -5.44 -9.11 26.47
C VAL A 435 -4.00 -9.46 26.03
N PRO A 436 -3.49 -10.71 26.18
CA PRO A 436 -2.13 -11.02 25.77
C PRO A 436 -1.91 -10.82 24.26
N ALA A 437 -2.92 -11.08 23.42
CA ALA A 437 -2.80 -10.87 21.98
C ALA A 437 -2.59 -9.39 21.64
N VAL A 438 -3.39 -8.48 22.20
CA VAL A 438 -3.27 -7.03 22.00
C VAL A 438 -1.93 -6.51 22.55
N LEU A 439 -1.50 -7.00 23.72
CA LEU A 439 -0.24 -6.61 24.35
C LEU A 439 0.97 -7.06 23.52
N VAL A 440 0.93 -8.22 22.86
CA VAL A 440 1.97 -8.65 21.90
C VAL A 440 2.03 -7.69 20.71
N GLY A 441 0.89 -7.32 20.13
CA GLY A 441 0.83 -6.33 19.05
C GLY A 441 1.43 -4.98 19.47
N ALA A 442 1.05 -4.49 20.65
CA ALA A 442 1.60 -3.26 21.24
C ALA A 442 3.12 -3.36 21.47
N SER A 443 3.62 -4.51 21.95
CA SER A 443 5.05 -4.73 22.20
C SER A 443 5.87 -4.74 20.91
N VAL A 444 5.35 -5.34 19.84
CA VAL A 444 6.00 -5.32 18.50
C VAL A 444 6.08 -3.88 17.99
N LEU A 445 5.03 -3.07 18.16
CA LEU A 445 5.04 -1.66 17.77
C LEU A 445 6.05 -0.84 18.58
N LEU A 446 6.17 -1.11 19.88
CA LEU A 446 7.17 -0.46 20.73
C LEU A 446 8.59 -0.85 20.30
N GLY A 447 8.83 -2.12 20.04
CA GLY A 447 10.11 -2.59 19.47
C GLY A 447 10.39 -1.95 18.11
N SER A 448 9.37 -1.77 17.27
CA SER A 448 9.47 -1.05 16.01
C SER A 448 9.83 0.43 16.20
N ALA A 449 9.32 1.08 17.27
CA ALA A 449 9.71 2.45 17.61
C ALA A 449 11.20 2.54 17.97
N VAL A 450 11.73 1.54 18.70
CA VAL A 450 13.17 1.44 18.99
C VAL A 450 13.97 1.26 17.69
N VAL A 451 13.53 0.40 16.79
CA VAL A 451 14.17 0.24 15.47
C VAL A 451 14.12 1.54 14.67
N ALA A 452 13.01 2.28 14.71
CA ALA A 452 12.85 3.55 14.02
C ALA A 452 13.78 4.65 14.52
N LEU A 453 14.28 4.58 15.76
CA LEU A 453 15.33 5.48 16.27
C LEU A 453 16.64 5.41 15.47
N PHE A 454 16.88 4.30 14.79
CA PHE A 454 18.07 4.11 13.95
C PHE A 454 17.85 4.51 12.49
N LEU A 455 16.67 4.98 12.10
CA LEU A 455 16.45 5.57 10.78
C LEU A 455 17.37 6.80 10.61
N PRO A 456 17.96 7.00 9.43
CA PRO A 456 18.74 8.20 9.16
C PRO A 456 17.89 9.46 9.36
N VAL A 457 18.49 10.50 9.93
CA VAL A 457 17.83 11.81 10.03
C VAL A 457 17.84 12.40 8.63
N GLY A 458 16.71 12.35 7.95
CA GLY A 458 16.59 12.84 6.57
C GLY A 458 16.93 14.34 6.48
N ARG A 459 18.08 14.65 5.91
CA ARG A 459 18.46 16.00 5.47
C ARG A 459 17.87 16.35 4.09
N GLY A 460 17.16 15.39 3.45
CA GLY A 460 16.81 15.42 2.03
C GLY A 460 15.91 16.57 1.57
N ALA A 461 14.98 17.03 2.38
CA ALA A 461 14.07 18.11 1.96
C ALA A 461 14.75 19.51 1.89
N ARG A 462 15.91 19.72 2.56
CA ARG A 462 16.67 20.97 2.46
C ARG A 462 17.63 20.97 1.26
N ALA A 463 18.16 19.80 0.86
CA ALA A 463 19.05 19.69 -0.28
C ALA A 463 18.27 19.85 -1.61
N GLU A 464 17.13 19.15 -1.78
CA GLU A 464 16.29 19.30 -2.99
C GLU A 464 15.66 20.70 -3.13
N ALA A 465 15.24 21.33 -2.03
CA ALA A 465 14.76 22.71 -2.07
C ALA A 465 15.91 23.73 -2.30
N GLY A 466 17.13 23.39 -1.94
CA GLY A 466 18.35 24.13 -2.22
C GLY A 466 18.77 24.00 -3.68
N ASP A 467 18.77 22.79 -4.22
CA ASP A 467 19.12 22.50 -5.61
C ASP A 467 18.05 23.04 -6.59
N ALA A 468 16.77 22.87 -6.30
CA ALA A 468 15.69 23.46 -7.11
C ALA A 468 15.72 25.01 -7.09
N ARG A 469 16.09 25.64 -5.96
CA ARG A 469 16.31 27.08 -5.91
C ARG A 469 17.60 27.50 -6.59
N GLY A 470 18.63 26.66 -6.56
CA GLY A 470 19.88 26.85 -7.28
C GLY A 470 19.69 26.75 -8.80
N GLU A 471 18.94 25.76 -9.30
CA GLU A 471 18.59 25.63 -10.71
C GLU A 471 17.73 26.81 -11.21
N VAL A 472 16.68 27.19 -10.47
CA VAL A 472 15.85 28.36 -10.84
C VAL A 472 16.65 29.66 -10.80
N ALA A 473 17.60 29.81 -9.84
CA ALA A 473 18.49 30.95 -9.78
C ALA A 473 19.53 30.93 -10.93
N ALA A 474 20.02 29.76 -11.30
CA ALA A 474 20.94 29.59 -12.44
C ALA A 474 20.23 29.84 -13.79
N GLU A 475 19.01 29.33 -14.00
CA GLU A 475 18.17 29.65 -15.16
C GLU A 475 17.81 31.14 -15.22
N GLY A 476 17.48 31.76 -14.07
CA GLY A 476 17.22 33.19 -13.98
C GLY A 476 18.46 34.03 -14.28
N ALA A 477 19.66 33.60 -13.87
CA ALA A 477 20.92 34.28 -14.17
C ALA A 477 21.32 34.13 -15.66
N VAL A 478 21.08 32.95 -16.26
CA VAL A 478 21.29 32.74 -17.71
C VAL A 478 20.31 33.56 -18.54
N ALA A 479 19.03 33.65 -18.13
CA ALA A 479 18.04 34.50 -18.80
C ALA A 479 18.35 35.98 -18.64
N ALA A 480 18.85 36.46 -17.48
CA ALA A 480 19.28 37.82 -17.28
C ALA A 480 20.56 38.17 -18.03
N GLY A 481 21.51 37.23 -18.15
CA GLY A 481 22.71 37.38 -18.96
C GLY A 481 22.40 37.45 -20.47
N ALA A 482 21.45 36.68 -20.99
CA ALA A 482 20.99 36.73 -22.36
C ALA A 482 20.22 38.03 -22.67
N GLY A 483 19.47 38.60 -21.72
CA GLY A 483 18.79 39.89 -21.85
C GLY A 483 19.77 41.08 -21.89
N ALA A 484 20.86 41.02 -21.10
CA ALA A 484 21.89 42.06 -21.06
C ALA A 484 22.75 42.08 -22.33
N SER A 485 23.01 40.93 -22.96
CA SER A 485 23.71 40.87 -24.25
C SER A 485 22.85 41.34 -25.43
N ALA A 486 21.54 41.18 -25.39
CA ALA A 486 20.59 41.68 -26.38
C ALA A 486 20.41 43.21 -26.32
N SER A 487 20.49 43.82 -25.13
CA SER A 487 20.40 45.26 -24.95
C SER A 487 21.69 46.02 -25.27
N ALA A 488 22.88 45.37 -25.18
CA ALA A 488 24.16 45.94 -25.56
C ALA A 488 24.36 45.95 -27.08
N GLY A 489 23.65 45.11 -27.85
CA GLY A 489 23.71 45.07 -29.33
C GLY A 489 22.81 46.08 -30.05
N ALA A 490 21.85 46.70 -29.33
CA ALA A 490 20.87 47.62 -29.93
C ALA A 490 21.23 49.11 -29.85
N GLY A 491 22.37 49.47 -29.23
CA GLY A 491 22.78 50.84 -28.97
C GLY A 491 23.92 51.43 -29.82
N ALA A 492 24.43 50.70 -30.80
CA ALA A 492 25.53 51.18 -31.62
C ALA A 492 25.20 51.05 -33.12
N GLY A 493 24.43 51.97 -33.66
CA GLY A 493 24.12 51.93 -35.08
C GLY A 493 23.25 53.09 -35.56
N ALA A 494 23.61 54.34 -35.20
CA ALA A 494 23.06 55.51 -35.89
C ALA A 494 24.15 56.56 -36.05
N GLY A 495 24.71 56.69 -37.25
CA GLY A 495 25.55 57.81 -37.60
C GLY A 495 26.46 57.58 -38.79
N ALA A 496 26.14 58.23 -39.90
CA ALA A 496 26.96 58.62 -41.02
C ALA A 496 27.41 57.49 -41.98
N GLY A 497 27.03 57.42 -43.24
CA GLY A 497 27.07 58.40 -44.29
C GLY A 497 27.97 57.97 -45.41
N ALA A 498 27.43 57.82 -46.65
CA ALA A 498 27.92 58.01 -47.98
C ALA A 498 29.30 57.51 -48.40
N GLY A 499 29.37 56.77 -49.49
CA GLY A 499 30.56 56.70 -50.35
C GLY A 499 30.72 55.41 -51.11
N ALA A 500 30.30 55.43 -52.36
CA ALA A 500 30.73 54.87 -53.61
C ALA A 500 31.83 53.79 -53.62
N GLY A 501 31.66 52.79 -54.52
CA GLY A 501 32.76 52.25 -55.29
C GLY A 501 32.82 50.72 -55.49
N ALA A 502 32.36 50.30 -56.60
CA ALA A 502 32.75 49.23 -57.52
C ALA A 502 33.84 48.21 -57.12
N GLY A 503 33.65 46.96 -57.48
CA GLY A 503 34.77 46.08 -57.80
C GLY A 503 34.51 44.58 -57.57
N ALA A 504 34.20 43.92 -58.67
CA ALA A 504 34.32 42.55 -59.08
C ALA A 504 35.28 41.60 -58.36
N GLY A 505 34.90 40.33 -58.28
CA GLY A 505 35.88 39.25 -58.23
C GLY A 505 35.35 37.92 -57.74
N ALA A 506 35.18 37.03 -58.66
CA ALA A 506 34.79 35.62 -58.50
C ALA A 506 35.83 34.80 -57.73
N ALA A 507 35.37 33.68 -57.11
CA ALA A 507 35.89 32.31 -57.32
C ALA A 507 35.53 31.39 -56.16
N GLU A 508 34.70 30.42 -56.46
CA GLU A 508 34.96 28.97 -56.41
C GLU A 508 35.32 28.31 -55.04
N SER A 509 34.50 27.33 -54.85
CA SER A 509 34.62 26.18 -53.92
C SER A 509 35.91 25.35 -54.10
N PRO A 510 36.27 24.36 -53.26
CA PRO A 510 35.45 23.14 -53.08
C PRO A 510 35.49 22.44 -51.71
N VAL A 511 34.53 21.51 -51.53
CA VAL A 511 34.48 20.40 -50.61
C VAL A 511 35.67 19.43 -50.84
N PRO A 512 36.12 18.67 -49.77
CA PRO A 512 35.94 17.23 -49.94
C PRO A 512 35.46 16.46 -48.68
N LEU A 513 34.79 15.35 -49.01
CA LEU A 513 34.37 14.16 -48.33
C LEU A 513 35.48 13.31 -47.67
N SER A 514 34.95 12.37 -46.79
CA SER A 514 35.46 11.05 -46.35
C SER A 514 36.52 11.08 -45.23
N VAL A 515 36.39 10.21 -44.21
CA VAL A 515 36.03 8.78 -44.06
C VAL A 515 35.19 8.58 -42.80
#